data_4f9b84c25bd01cb22278821c33dd99e9
#
_entry.id   4f9b84c25bd01cb22278821c33dd99e9
#
_cell.length_a   1.000
_cell.length_b   1.000
_cell.length_c   1.000
_cell.angle_alpha   90.00
_cell.angle_beta   90.00
_cell.angle_gamma   90.00
#
_symmetry.space_group_name_H-M   'P 1'
#
loop_
_entity.id
_entity.type
_entity.pdbx_description
1 polymer ?
#
loop_
_entity_poly.entity_id
_entity_poly.type
_entity_poly.pdbx_seq_one_letter_code
_entity_poly.pdbx_strand_id
1 'polypeptide(L)'
;MKTKKALRLGIFVASAVILFIVAIYLIGSKQNLFSSTTDIHASFKDIRGLMTGNIVRFAGINIGTVKDIQLVADSSVIVTMTIRDTYTDYIYKNSTVQIGQEGLMGGKIVLISTGDPAMGKVQQGDYLPVSVGLDIQAMIAQATEMLDEAKGTVANLRTITDKLNEGDGDIARLLNENNITTSLESATERLHASLSDMNQIT
;
A
#
# COMPACT_ATOMS: atom_id res chain seq x y z
N MET A 1 -45.46 6.80 60.88
CA MET A 1 -44.05 7.11 60.51
C MET A 1 -43.50 6.28 59.34
N LYS A 2 -44.10 5.16 58.96
CA LYS A 2 -43.63 4.25 57.87
C LYS A 2 -43.87 4.85 56.45
N THR A 3 -44.98 5.55 56.23
CA THR A 3 -45.36 6.12 54.93
C THR A 3 -44.42 7.23 54.41
N LYS A 4 -43.88 8.09 55.28
CA LYS A 4 -42.94 9.15 54.90
C LYS A 4 -41.56 8.59 54.49
N LYS A 5 -41.15 7.46 55.06
CA LYS A 5 -39.90 6.77 54.65
C LYS A 5 -40.07 6.07 53.29
N ALA A 6 -41.20 5.43 53.08
CA ALA A 6 -41.56 4.77 51.83
C ALA A 6 -41.67 5.80 50.68
N LEU A 7 -42.25 6.98 50.91
CA LEU A 7 -42.31 8.03 49.90
C LEU A 7 -40.93 8.57 49.51
N ARG A 8 -40.04 8.80 50.49
CA ARG A 8 -38.67 9.24 50.21
C ARG A 8 -37.88 8.18 49.42
N LEU A 9 -38.04 6.91 49.75
CA LEU A 9 -37.43 5.81 49.01
C LEU A 9 -37.99 5.76 47.56
N GLY A 10 -39.28 5.91 47.37
CA GLY A 10 -39.91 5.91 46.07
C GLY A 10 -39.38 7.06 45.16
N ILE A 11 -39.26 8.26 45.72
CA ILE A 11 -38.71 9.41 45.00
C ILE A 11 -37.25 9.18 44.65
N PHE A 12 -36.47 8.63 45.57
CA PHE A 12 -35.06 8.32 45.31
C PHE A 12 -34.88 7.30 44.17
N VAL A 13 -35.65 6.21 44.19
CA VAL A 13 -35.63 5.19 43.15
C VAL A 13 -36.09 5.76 41.81
N ALA A 14 -37.18 6.55 41.80
CA ALA A 14 -37.69 7.19 40.58
C ALA A 14 -36.63 8.16 39.96
N SER A 15 -35.97 8.97 40.78
CA SER A 15 -34.92 9.86 40.30
C SER A 15 -33.71 9.11 39.74
N ALA A 16 -33.30 8.01 40.37
CA ALA A 16 -32.23 7.16 39.88
C ALA A 16 -32.55 6.52 38.52
N VAL A 17 -33.79 6.04 38.32
CA VAL A 17 -34.24 5.47 37.05
C VAL A 17 -34.26 6.55 35.94
N ILE A 18 -34.80 7.73 36.25
CA ILE A 18 -34.81 8.84 35.29
C ILE A 18 -33.39 9.22 34.88
N LEU A 19 -32.49 9.36 35.86
CA LEU A 19 -31.07 9.68 35.59
C LEU A 19 -30.37 8.62 34.74
N PHE A 20 -30.67 7.37 34.99
CA PHE A 20 -30.16 6.24 34.21
C PHE A 20 -30.66 6.27 32.76
N ILE A 21 -31.95 6.53 32.54
CA ILE A 21 -32.51 6.67 31.18
C ILE A 21 -31.85 7.83 30.44
N VAL A 22 -31.70 8.98 31.11
CA VAL A 22 -31.05 10.18 30.53
C VAL A 22 -29.61 9.86 30.20
N ALA A 23 -28.85 9.11 31.05
CA ALA A 23 -27.48 8.73 30.78
C ALA A 23 -27.38 7.82 29.54
N ILE A 24 -28.25 6.80 29.43
CA ILE A 24 -28.31 5.94 28.23
C ILE A 24 -28.63 6.75 26.99
N TYR A 25 -29.59 7.67 27.05
CA TYR A 25 -29.95 8.52 25.94
C TYR A 25 -28.79 9.42 25.48
N LEU A 26 -28.06 10.02 26.42
CA LEU A 26 -26.90 10.87 26.11
C LEU A 26 -25.72 10.09 25.51
N ILE A 27 -25.50 8.87 26.00
CA ILE A 27 -24.45 7.99 25.45
C ILE A 27 -24.83 7.55 24.03
N GLY A 28 -26.05 7.08 23.83
CA GLY A 28 -26.56 6.65 22.53
C GLY A 28 -26.56 7.76 21.48
N SER A 29 -26.92 8.98 21.88
CA SER A 29 -26.91 10.16 21.00
C SER A 29 -25.52 10.55 20.52
N LYS A 30 -24.49 10.46 21.38
CA LYS A 30 -23.10 10.75 21.00
C LYS A 30 -22.48 9.70 20.07
N GLN A 31 -22.92 8.48 20.12
CA GLN A 31 -22.43 7.40 19.28
C GLN A 31 -23.16 7.28 17.93
N ASN A 32 -24.03 8.26 17.59
CA ASN A 32 -24.82 8.24 16.35
C ASN A 32 -25.66 6.96 16.16
N LEU A 33 -26.03 6.27 17.24
CA LEU A 33 -26.82 5.03 17.18
C LEU A 33 -28.23 5.24 16.59
N PHE A 34 -28.68 6.49 16.51
CA PHE A 34 -29.98 6.88 15.96
C PHE A 34 -29.84 7.59 14.59
N SER A 35 -28.64 7.62 14.01
CA SER A 35 -28.46 8.17 12.66
C SER A 35 -28.93 7.15 11.63
N SER A 36 -29.70 7.60 10.66
CA SER A 36 -29.99 6.78 9.47
C SER A 36 -28.68 6.40 8.77
N THR A 37 -28.59 5.16 8.33
CA THR A 37 -27.41 4.61 7.70
C THR A 37 -27.77 3.81 6.47
N THR A 38 -26.92 3.83 5.48
CA THR A 38 -27.02 3.09 4.22
C THR A 38 -25.95 2.01 4.20
N ASP A 39 -26.33 0.78 3.94
CA ASP A 39 -25.39 -0.33 3.76
C ASP A 39 -25.01 -0.44 2.28
N ILE A 40 -23.71 -0.48 2.00
CA ILE A 40 -23.15 -0.69 0.68
C ILE A 40 -22.16 -1.85 0.71
N HIS A 41 -21.93 -2.47 -0.42
CA HIS A 41 -21.13 -3.68 -0.53
C HIS A 41 -19.92 -3.49 -1.44
N ALA A 42 -18.85 -4.26 -1.19
CA ALA A 42 -17.74 -4.38 -2.10
C ALA A 42 -17.21 -5.82 -2.08
N SER A 43 -16.83 -6.36 -3.25
CA SER A 43 -16.33 -7.72 -3.38
C SER A 43 -14.82 -7.71 -3.57
N PHE A 44 -14.09 -8.26 -2.62
CA PHE A 44 -12.62 -8.35 -2.61
C PHE A 44 -12.16 -9.78 -2.84
N LYS A 45 -11.00 -9.96 -3.45
CA LYS A 45 -10.31 -11.27 -3.50
C LYS A 45 -9.53 -11.54 -2.22
N ASP A 46 -9.03 -10.48 -1.57
CA ASP A 46 -8.27 -10.55 -0.34
C ASP A 46 -8.53 -9.30 0.49
N ILE A 47 -8.88 -9.47 1.75
CA ILE A 47 -9.20 -8.39 2.68
C ILE A 47 -8.02 -7.98 3.58
N ARG A 48 -6.87 -8.65 3.46
CA ARG A 48 -5.60 -8.29 4.12
C ARG A 48 -5.72 -8.01 5.61
N GLY A 49 -6.56 -8.76 6.31
CA GLY A 49 -6.78 -8.59 7.75
C GLY A 49 -7.74 -7.47 8.12
N LEU A 50 -8.61 -7.02 7.21
CA LEU A 50 -9.74 -6.14 7.52
C LEU A 50 -10.70 -6.88 8.46
N MET A 51 -11.23 -6.19 9.47
CA MET A 51 -12.16 -6.73 10.46
C MET A 51 -13.45 -5.89 10.54
N THR A 52 -14.50 -6.50 11.04
CA THR A 52 -15.72 -5.79 11.43
C THR A 52 -15.41 -4.69 12.44
N GLY A 53 -16.06 -3.54 12.33
CA GLY A 53 -15.79 -2.36 13.15
C GLY A 53 -14.65 -1.47 12.61
N ASN A 54 -13.87 -1.91 11.60
CA ASN A 54 -12.88 -1.05 10.99
C ASN A 54 -13.54 0.18 10.34
N ILE A 55 -12.80 1.28 10.30
CA ILE A 55 -13.29 2.57 9.83
C ILE A 55 -13.44 2.57 8.31
N VAL A 56 -14.53 3.17 7.82
CA VAL A 56 -14.71 3.55 6.41
C VAL A 56 -14.50 5.06 6.29
N ARG A 57 -13.59 5.45 5.39
CA ARG A 57 -13.15 6.82 5.20
C ARG A 57 -13.36 7.27 3.76
N PHE A 58 -13.85 8.50 3.60
CA PHE A 58 -14.01 9.17 2.31
C PHE A 58 -13.36 10.55 2.39
N ALA A 59 -12.50 10.89 1.44
CA ALA A 59 -11.76 12.15 1.41
C ALA A 59 -11.09 12.53 2.76
N GLY A 60 -10.59 11.55 3.52
CA GLY A 60 -9.97 11.76 4.82
C GLY A 60 -10.94 11.82 6.03
N ILE A 61 -12.26 11.81 5.79
CA ILE A 61 -13.30 11.89 6.83
C ILE A 61 -13.84 10.48 7.15
N ASN A 62 -14.03 10.17 8.41
CA ASN A 62 -14.65 8.92 8.84
C ASN A 62 -16.17 9.01 8.63
N ILE A 63 -16.68 8.26 7.66
CA ILE A 63 -18.08 8.30 7.23
C ILE A 63 -18.89 7.08 7.67
N GLY A 64 -18.24 6.01 8.09
CA GLY A 64 -18.91 4.77 8.45
C GLY A 64 -17.96 3.73 9.03
N THR A 65 -18.44 2.50 9.10
CA THR A 65 -17.69 1.34 9.59
C THR A 65 -18.01 0.09 8.77
N VAL A 66 -17.10 -0.89 8.81
CA VAL A 66 -17.33 -2.24 8.30
C VAL A 66 -18.33 -2.94 9.21
N LYS A 67 -19.48 -3.32 8.66
CA LYS A 67 -20.58 -3.98 9.39
C LYS A 67 -20.40 -5.49 9.42
N ASP A 68 -20.08 -6.07 8.27
CA ASP A 68 -20.01 -7.52 8.12
C ASP A 68 -19.01 -7.93 7.04
N ILE A 69 -18.47 -9.14 7.15
CA ILE A 69 -17.51 -9.71 6.21
C ILE A 69 -17.92 -11.16 5.96
N GLN A 70 -18.27 -11.50 4.74
CA GLN A 70 -18.74 -12.82 4.35
C GLN A 70 -17.84 -13.43 3.27
N LEU A 71 -17.35 -14.63 3.50
CA LEU A 71 -16.68 -15.43 2.46
C LEU A 71 -17.74 -16.05 1.57
N VAL A 72 -17.64 -15.82 0.27
CA VAL A 72 -18.52 -16.40 -0.75
C VAL A 72 -17.74 -17.42 -1.58
N ALA A 73 -18.45 -18.32 -2.25
CA ALA A 73 -17.84 -19.26 -3.20
C ALA A 73 -16.92 -18.52 -4.20
N ASP A 74 -15.88 -19.19 -4.71
CA ASP A 74 -14.88 -18.66 -5.65
C ASP A 74 -13.83 -17.70 -5.02
N SER A 75 -13.52 -17.86 -3.73
CA SER A 75 -12.50 -17.05 -3.04
C SER A 75 -12.77 -15.55 -3.06
N SER A 76 -14.04 -15.15 -3.13
CA SER A 76 -14.47 -13.77 -3.03
C SER A 76 -15.00 -13.47 -1.63
N VAL A 77 -14.62 -12.32 -1.09
CA VAL A 77 -15.07 -11.83 0.21
C VAL A 77 -15.94 -10.60 0.01
N ILE A 78 -17.20 -10.68 0.42
CA ILE A 78 -18.10 -9.52 0.42
C ILE A 78 -17.92 -8.77 1.74
N VAL A 79 -17.56 -7.50 1.62
CA VAL A 79 -17.48 -6.56 2.74
C VAL A 79 -18.70 -5.66 2.69
N THR A 80 -19.50 -5.71 3.75
CA THR A 80 -20.64 -4.80 3.96
C THR A 80 -20.19 -3.63 4.82
N MET A 81 -20.41 -2.42 4.32
CA MET A 81 -20.05 -1.18 4.98
C MET A 81 -21.31 -0.40 5.30
N THR A 82 -21.43 0.06 6.53
CA THR A 82 -22.51 0.97 6.96
C THR A 82 -22.03 2.40 6.92
N ILE A 83 -22.62 3.20 6.09
CA ILE A 83 -22.30 4.62 5.86
C ILE A 83 -23.41 5.49 6.47
N ARG A 84 -23.06 6.58 7.14
CA ARG A 84 -24.04 7.56 7.62
C ARG A 84 -24.67 8.28 6.44
N ASP A 85 -25.99 8.38 6.41
CA ASP A 85 -26.75 8.95 5.29
C ASP A 85 -26.33 10.38 4.93
N THR A 86 -25.83 11.15 5.91
CA THR A 86 -25.28 12.49 5.70
C THR A 86 -24.16 12.53 4.64
N TYR A 87 -23.48 11.39 4.39
CA TYR A 87 -22.36 11.31 3.44
C TYR A 87 -22.69 10.55 2.15
N THR A 88 -23.82 9.88 2.06
CA THR A 88 -24.21 9.11 0.85
C THR A 88 -24.37 10.00 -0.37
N ASP A 89 -24.73 11.27 -0.16
CA ASP A 89 -24.86 12.27 -1.22
C ASP A 89 -23.56 12.57 -1.98
N TYR A 90 -22.40 12.22 -1.41
CA TYR A 90 -21.08 12.46 -1.98
C TYR A 90 -20.46 11.19 -2.59
N ILE A 91 -21.14 10.03 -2.45
CA ILE A 91 -20.68 8.75 -2.96
C ILE A 91 -21.50 8.38 -4.19
N TYR A 92 -20.83 8.05 -5.27
CA TYR A 92 -21.45 7.70 -6.54
C TYR A 92 -21.29 6.21 -6.84
N LYS A 93 -22.12 5.66 -7.73
CA LYS A 93 -22.11 4.23 -8.05
C LYS A 93 -20.80 3.72 -8.64
N ASN A 94 -19.99 4.61 -9.20
CA ASN A 94 -18.65 4.30 -9.73
C ASN A 94 -17.52 4.72 -8.77
N SER A 95 -17.83 5.18 -7.55
CA SER A 95 -16.82 5.35 -6.51
C SER A 95 -16.12 4.03 -6.26
N THR A 96 -14.79 4.04 -6.15
CA THR A 96 -14.03 2.81 -5.91
C THR A 96 -13.72 2.62 -4.43
N VAL A 97 -13.70 1.37 -4.01
CA VAL A 97 -13.37 0.97 -2.65
C VAL A 97 -12.01 0.30 -2.63
N GLN A 98 -11.15 0.68 -1.70
CA GLN A 98 -9.86 0.02 -1.47
C GLN A 98 -9.62 -0.21 0.01
N ILE A 99 -8.85 -1.26 0.33
CA ILE A 99 -8.37 -1.49 1.69
C ILE A 99 -7.03 -0.80 1.84
N GLY A 100 -6.94 0.10 2.81
CA GLY A 100 -5.73 0.82 3.17
C GLY A 100 -5.28 0.51 4.59
N GLN A 101 -4.31 1.27 5.05
CA GLN A 101 -3.79 1.20 6.41
C GLN A 101 -3.81 2.60 7.02
N GLU A 102 -4.13 2.71 8.28
CA GLU A 102 -4.12 3.98 9.00
C GLU A 102 -2.70 4.33 9.43
N GLY A 103 -2.01 5.12 8.62
CA GLY A 103 -0.59 5.42 8.81
C GLY A 103 0.30 4.21 8.51
N LEU A 104 1.53 4.20 9.05
CA LEU A 104 2.53 3.15 8.78
C LEU A 104 2.30 1.86 9.60
N MET A 105 1.74 1.98 10.80
CA MET A 105 1.56 0.85 11.74
C MET A 105 0.13 0.73 12.27
N GLY A 106 -0.82 1.51 11.75
CA GLY A 106 -2.21 1.49 12.20
C GLY A 106 -3.00 0.31 11.66
N GLY A 107 -4.26 0.21 12.10
CA GLY A 107 -5.21 -0.81 11.66
C GLY A 107 -5.59 -0.68 10.20
N LYS A 108 -6.26 -1.72 9.68
CA LYS A 108 -6.83 -1.65 8.33
C LYS A 108 -8.05 -0.75 8.32
N ILE A 109 -8.21 0.00 7.25
CA ILE A 109 -9.35 0.89 7.00
C ILE A 109 -9.85 0.67 5.58
N VAL A 110 -11.10 0.98 5.36
CA VAL A 110 -11.68 1.04 4.02
C VAL A 110 -11.64 2.48 3.54
N LEU A 111 -11.13 2.69 2.34
CA LEU A 111 -11.08 4.00 1.68
C LEU A 111 -12.05 3.99 0.51
N ILE A 112 -12.92 4.98 0.44
CA ILE A 112 -13.80 5.21 -0.69
C ILE A 112 -13.28 6.42 -1.46
N SER A 113 -13.11 6.28 -2.78
CA SER A 113 -12.71 7.38 -3.66
C SER A 113 -13.92 8.19 -4.13
N THR A 114 -13.66 9.38 -4.61
CA THR A 114 -14.65 10.17 -5.31
C THR A 114 -15.03 9.51 -6.64
N GLY A 115 -16.33 9.42 -6.92
CA GLY A 115 -16.84 8.97 -8.22
C GLY A 115 -17.27 10.15 -9.11
N ASP A 116 -17.91 9.81 -10.24
CA ASP A 116 -18.47 10.77 -11.19
C ASP A 116 -19.95 11.02 -10.84
N PRO A 117 -20.37 12.27 -10.61
CA PRO A 117 -21.75 12.63 -10.37
C PRO A 117 -22.74 12.16 -11.45
N ALA A 118 -22.29 12.04 -12.70
CA ALA A 118 -23.12 11.57 -13.80
C ALA A 118 -23.60 10.12 -13.63
N MET A 119 -22.90 9.30 -12.84
CA MET A 119 -23.23 7.89 -12.61
C MET A 119 -24.30 7.68 -11.53
N GLY A 120 -24.80 8.75 -10.90
CA GLY A 120 -25.82 8.70 -9.87
C GLY A 120 -25.27 8.34 -8.49
N LYS A 121 -26.01 8.72 -7.45
CA LYS A 121 -25.66 8.49 -6.05
C LYS A 121 -25.82 7.02 -5.67
N VAL A 122 -25.02 6.58 -4.71
CA VAL A 122 -25.11 5.25 -4.11
C VAL A 122 -26.44 5.10 -3.35
N GLN A 123 -26.98 3.90 -3.38
CA GLN A 123 -28.22 3.51 -2.70
C GLN A 123 -27.98 2.30 -1.79
N GLN A 124 -28.97 2.03 -0.92
CA GLN A 124 -28.97 0.84 -0.06
C GLN A 124 -28.77 -0.44 -0.89
N GLY A 125 -27.76 -1.22 -0.51
CA GLY A 125 -27.45 -2.51 -1.15
C GLY A 125 -26.62 -2.41 -2.43
N ASP A 126 -26.18 -1.23 -2.85
CA ASP A 126 -25.35 -1.09 -4.05
C ASP A 126 -23.96 -1.69 -3.83
N TYR A 127 -23.40 -2.26 -4.92
CA TYR A 127 -22.05 -2.78 -4.98
C TYR A 127 -21.10 -1.75 -5.61
N LEU A 128 -20.06 -1.37 -4.88
CA LEU A 128 -19.03 -0.49 -5.41
C LEU A 128 -17.85 -1.28 -5.99
N PRO A 129 -17.27 -0.80 -7.09
CA PRO A 129 -16.08 -1.40 -7.68
C PRO A 129 -14.88 -1.29 -6.73
N VAL A 130 -14.03 -2.32 -6.73
CA VAL A 130 -12.83 -2.40 -5.90
C VAL A 130 -11.62 -1.94 -6.70
N SER A 131 -10.82 -1.07 -6.10
CA SER A 131 -9.51 -0.68 -6.59
C SER A 131 -8.42 -1.37 -5.76
N VAL A 132 -7.38 -1.86 -6.44
CA VAL A 132 -6.21 -2.43 -5.75
C VAL A 132 -5.37 -1.27 -5.25
N GLY A 133 -5.35 -1.08 -3.93
CA GLY A 133 -4.46 -0.09 -3.30
C GLY A 133 -2.98 -0.48 -3.48
N LEU A 134 -2.10 0.52 -3.44
CA LEU A 134 -0.65 0.30 -3.42
C LEU A 134 -0.27 -0.58 -2.21
N ASP A 135 0.41 -1.67 -2.47
CA ASP A 135 0.96 -2.54 -1.43
C ASP A 135 2.36 -2.06 -1.07
N ILE A 136 2.43 -1.19 -0.05
CA ILE A 136 3.71 -0.64 0.40
C ILE A 136 4.65 -1.75 0.88
N GLN A 137 4.14 -2.84 1.46
CA GLN A 137 4.97 -3.96 1.91
C GLN A 137 5.55 -4.73 0.74
N ALA A 138 4.75 -4.97 -0.30
CA ALA A 138 5.25 -5.56 -1.55
C ALA A 138 6.28 -4.65 -2.23
N MET A 139 6.06 -3.34 -2.23
CA MET A 139 7.04 -2.37 -2.77
C MET A 139 8.35 -2.36 -1.96
N ILE A 140 8.29 -2.43 -0.64
CA ILE A 140 9.48 -2.51 0.22
C ILE A 140 10.24 -3.82 -0.04
N ALA A 141 9.54 -4.96 -0.15
CA ALA A 141 10.14 -6.25 -0.46
C ALA A 141 10.86 -6.20 -1.82
N GLN A 142 10.22 -5.65 -2.84
CA GLN A 142 10.80 -5.48 -4.18
C GLN A 142 12.00 -4.53 -4.18
N ALA A 143 11.94 -3.43 -3.42
CA ALA A 143 13.07 -2.52 -3.26
C ALA A 143 14.26 -3.19 -2.54
N THR A 144 14.00 -4.06 -1.56
CA THR A 144 15.04 -4.82 -0.87
C THR A 144 15.71 -5.81 -1.81
N GLU A 145 14.95 -6.51 -2.64
CA GLU A 145 15.47 -7.43 -3.66
C GLU A 145 16.34 -6.68 -4.68
N MET A 146 15.90 -5.52 -5.17
CA MET A 146 16.70 -4.66 -6.04
C MET A 146 18.02 -4.20 -5.40
N LEU A 147 18.00 -3.90 -4.09
CA LEU A 147 19.21 -3.52 -3.36
C LEU A 147 20.20 -4.68 -3.24
N ASP A 148 19.74 -5.92 -3.05
CA ASP A 148 20.59 -7.10 -2.96
C ASP A 148 21.19 -7.44 -4.33
N GLU A 149 20.43 -7.30 -5.41
CA GLU A 149 20.95 -7.45 -6.78
C GLU A 149 21.99 -6.36 -7.12
N ALA A 150 21.74 -5.12 -6.70
CA ALA A 150 22.70 -4.02 -6.85
C ALA A 150 24.00 -4.29 -6.08
N LYS A 151 23.95 -4.83 -4.86
CA LYS A 151 25.14 -5.26 -4.10
C LYS A 151 25.92 -6.33 -4.84
N GLY A 152 25.25 -7.32 -5.42
CA GLY A 152 25.88 -8.36 -6.26
C GLY A 152 26.61 -7.73 -7.46
N THR A 153 25.98 -6.78 -8.14
CA THR A 153 26.59 -6.05 -9.26
C THR A 153 27.82 -5.26 -8.83
N VAL A 154 27.75 -4.55 -7.70
CA VAL A 154 28.90 -3.81 -7.14
C VAL A 154 30.03 -4.75 -6.75
N ALA A 155 29.74 -5.92 -6.17
CA ALA A 155 30.74 -6.92 -5.84
C ALA A 155 31.44 -7.45 -7.10
N ASN A 156 30.70 -7.73 -8.15
CA ASN A 156 31.24 -8.16 -9.44
C ASN A 156 32.13 -7.07 -10.08
N LEU A 157 31.69 -5.80 -10.03
CA LEU A 157 32.49 -4.67 -10.51
C LEU A 157 33.79 -4.51 -9.72
N ARG A 158 33.76 -4.69 -8.39
CA ARG A 158 34.98 -4.70 -7.56
C ARG A 158 35.92 -5.82 -8.00
N THR A 159 35.44 -7.04 -8.17
CA THR A 159 36.24 -8.16 -8.63
C THR A 159 36.88 -7.90 -10.00
N ILE A 160 36.16 -7.29 -10.93
CA ILE A 160 36.67 -6.87 -12.24
C ILE A 160 37.75 -5.80 -12.07
N THR A 161 37.52 -4.80 -11.24
CA THR A 161 38.43 -3.71 -10.95
C THR A 161 39.72 -4.24 -10.28
N ASP A 162 39.57 -5.15 -9.30
CA ASP A 162 40.71 -5.77 -8.61
C ASP A 162 41.56 -6.57 -9.59
N LYS A 163 40.97 -7.41 -10.45
CA LYS A 163 41.66 -8.15 -11.50
C LYS A 163 42.37 -7.27 -12.54
N LEU A 164 41.75 -6.11 -12.84
CA LEU A 164 42.37 -5.09 -13.71
C LEU A 164 43.57 -4.42 -13.04
N ASN A 165 43.52 -4.20 -11.74
CA ASN A 165 44.55 -3.48 -10.97
C ASN A 165 45.70 -4.40 -10.58
N GLU A 166 45.42 -5.69 -10.29
CA GLU A 166 46.42 -6.72 -9.92
C GLU A 166 47.16 -7.32 -11.12
N GLY A 167 46.72 -7.01 -12.33
CA GLY A 167 47.40 -7.43 -13.56
C GLY A 167 47.20 -8.90 -13.95
N ASP A 168 46.30 -9.62 -13.28
CA ASP A 168 46.08 -11.06 -13.49
C ASP A 168 45.11 -11.41 -14.62
N GLY A 169 44.42 -10.44 -15.21
CA GLY A 169 43.49 -10.65 -16.33
C GLY A 169 44.08 -10.32 -17.70
N ASP A 170 43.61 -10.99 -18.74
CA ASP A 170 44.03 -10.73 -20.11
C ASP A 170 43.90 -9.26 -20.53
N ILE A 171 42.88 -8.56 -20.02
CA ILE A 171 42.66 -7.13 -20.28
C ILE A 171 43.68 -6.26 -19.51
N ALA A 172 44.01 -6.63 -18.25
CA ALA A 172 45.02 -5.94 -17.48
C ALA A 172 46.43 -6.13 -18.07
N ARG A 173 46.72 -7.31 -18.59
CA ARG A 173 47.95 -7.59 -19.32
C ARG A 173 48.02 -6.82 -20.64
N LEU A 174 46.90 -6.68 -21.36
CA LEU A 174 46.81 -5.85 -22.56
C LEU A 174 47.00 -4.35 -22.27
N LEU A 175 46.53 -3.87 -21.12
CA LEU A 175 46.63 -2.43 -20.74
C LEU A 175 47.98 -2.11 -20.05
N ASN A 176 48.51 -3.02 -19.21
CA ASN A 176 49.71 -2.77 -18.41
C ASN A 176 51.02 -3.24 -19.08
N GLU A 177 50.97 -4.26 -19.93
CA GLU A 177 52.13 -4.63 -20.73
C GLU A 177 52.15 -3.76 -21.99
N ASN A 178 53.24 -3.04 -22.22
CA ASN A 178 53.51 -2.28 -23.43
C ASN A 178 53.57 -3.16 -24.70
N ASN A 179 52.97 -4.36 -24.64
CA ASN A 179 53.02 -5.38 -25.69
C ASN A 179 52.36 -4.92 -27.00
N ILE A 180 51.34 -4.07 -26.93
CA ILE A 180 50.73 -3.52 -28.15
C ILE A 180 51.67 -2.54 -28.79
N THR A 181 52.31 -1.67 -28.02
CA THR A 181 53.25 -0.68 -28.49
C THR A 181 54.52 -1.35 -29.05
N THR A 182 55.08 -2.33 -28.34
CA THR A 182 56.26 -3.09 -28.79
C THR A 182 55.95 -3.98 -29.98
N SER A 183 54.76 -4.55 -30.06
CA SER A 183 54.36 -5.34 -31.24
C SER A 183 54.13 -4.45 -32.47
N LEU A 184 53.61 -3.22 -32.29
CA LEU A 184 53.44 -2.26 -33.34
C LEU A 184 54.80 -1.72 -33.82
N GLU A 185 55.71 -1.39 -32.90
CA GLU A 185 57.07 -1.01 -33.21
C GLU A 185 57.82 -2.08 -34.01
N SER A 186 57.73 -3.34 -33.54
CA SER A 186 58.35 -4.48 -34.26
C SER A 186 57.75 -4.73 -35.64
N ALA A 187 56.42 -4.52 -35.80
CA ALA A 187 55.79 -4.62 -37.11
C ALA A 187 56.20 -3.49 -38.04
N THR A 188 56.35 -2.28 -37.50
CA THR A 188 56.78 -1.11 -38.25
C THR A 188 58.26 -1.26 -38.70
N GLU A 189 59.15 -1.75 -37.85
CA GLU A 189 60.53 -2.04 -38.19
C GLU A 189 60.66 -3.12 -39.28
N ARG A 190 59.88 -4.19 -39.20
CA ARG A 190 59.84 -5.24 -40.24
C ARG A 190 59.33 -4.72 -41.57
N LEU A 191 58.33 -3.84 -41.54
CA LEU A 191 57.84 -3.14 -42.75
C LEU A 191 58.92 -2.26 -43.35
N HIS A 192 59.63 -1.47 -42.54
CA HIS A 192 60.74 -0.64 -42.99
C HIS A 192 61.89 -1.47 -43.57
N ALA A 193 62.29 -2.59 -42.96
CA ALA A 193 63.28 -3.49 -43.48
C ALA A 193 62.86 -4.10 -44.82
N SER A 194 61.61 -4.55 -44.95
CA SER A 194 61.07 -5.11 -46.19
C SER A 194 61.01 -4.08 -47.31
N LEU A 195 60.68 -2.83 -46.99
CA LEU A 195 60.69 -1.73 -47.99
C LEU A 195 62.10 -1.32 -48.40
N SER A 196 63.08 -1.39 -47.48
CA SER A 196 64.50 -1.16 -47.78
C SER A 196 65.06 -2.22 -48.68
N ASP A 197 64.75 -3.51 -48.42
CA ASP A 197 65.17 -4.63 -49.25
C ASP A 197 64.55 -4.56 -50.67
N MET A 198 63.30 -4.15 -50.77
CA MET A 198 62.67 -3.91 -52.09
C MET A 198 63.33 -2.79 -52.88
N ASN A 199 63.86 -1.76 -52.22
CA ASN A 199 64.55 -0.65 -52.87
C ASN A 199 65.97 -0.97 -53.32
N GLN A 200 66.57 -2.08 -52.84
CA GLN A 200 67.91 -2.59 -53.26
C GLN A 200 67.83 -3.54 -54.45
N ILE A 201 66.64 -3.98 -54.85
CA ILE A 201 66.44 -4.94 -55.93
C ILE A 201 66.04 -4.21 -57.24
N THR A 202 65.81 -2.90 -57.21
CA THR A 202 65.57 -2.04 -58.39
C THR A 202 66.79 -1.21 -58.72
#